data_26896dae4024eaae830007e6b4fab201
#
_entry.id   26896dae4024eaae830007e6b4fab201
#
_cell.length_a   1.000
_cell.length_b   1.000
_cell.length_c   1.000
_cell.angle_alpha   90.00
_cell.angle_beta   90.00
_cell.angle_gamma   90.00
#
_symmetry.space_group_name_H-M   'P 1'
#
loop_
_entity.id
_entity.type
_entity.pdbx_description
1 polymer ?
#
loop_
_entity_poly.entity_id
_entity_poly.type
_entity_poly.pdbx_seq_one_letter_code
_entity_poly.pdbx_strand_id
1 'polypeptide(L)'
;MLFVLIKNELRKLIAKPKTWIVFILFAIFVGITIFGQYKVDKSMRYNSSPEYQLENAKSNLEYYTVEINKINDTAEDKKAGYVETLNSYVAEKAKVEESIKAYEDMIKNGNDEEVWKLELDNQINNQKETIKSLEDKGINEYNQNQYLKIKQELEYNNNLKDNNIKPLNGWEFEAYAHMKTLMGILGMGILVAGIAVFMSDIVSGECTPATLKFLLVQPIKRGAVLLSKFISVVIMVLAMILGLELTGFGVMNALSKIEGGSYPVIIGKIYESKINVGGLAEISEKVGTGNMVTNNEMFIKALILQALFIITTCAVIFLISSIIKSSMVTMGLSVILLVFATILSVALSSVKKIAHLLFVNYGDPIGLLTGDSVFMYNNVNMTIKMGIIVMIITTVVSYVIAHVVFTKRDILI
;
A
#
# COMPACT_ATOMS: atom_id res chain seq x y z
N MET A 1 24.89 -32.20 6.16
CA MET A 1 23.90 -32.90 5.34
C MET A 1 22.74 -31.99 4.90
N LEU A 2 22.00 -31.30 5.79
CA LEU A 2 20.89 -30.41 5.43
C LEU A 2 21.31 -29.31 4.44
N PHE A 3 22.44 -28.64 4.64
CA PHE A 3 22.96 -27.62 3.75
C PHE A 3 23.21 -28.12 2.30
N VAL A 4 23.69 -29.34 2.16
CA VAL A 4 23.89 -29.94 0.82
C VAL A 4 22.55 -30.19 0.13
N LEU A 5 21.54 -30.65 0.89
CA LEU A 5 20.19 -30.81 0.36
C LEU A 5 19.59 -29.47 -0.09
N ILE A 6 19.70 -28.43 0.73
CA ILE A 6 19.23 -27.05 0.38
C ILE A 6 19.93 -26.55 -0.90
N LYS A 7 21.25 -26.68 -0.98
CA LYS A 7 22.02 -26.27 -2.16
C LYS A 7 21.56 -27.00 -3.44
N ASN A 8 21.30 -28.31 -3.33
CA ASN A 8 20.81 -29.07 -4.47
C ASN A 8 19.39 -28.71 -4.88
N GLU A 9 18.49 -28.45 -3.93
CA GLU A 9 17.14 -28.00 -4.21
C GLU A 9 17.13 -26.58 -4.84
N LEU A 10 17.97 -25.65 -4.36
CA LEU A 10 18.14 -24.34 -4.98
C LEU A 10 18.63 -24.45 -6.42
N ARG A 11 19.62 -25.32 -6.70
CA ARG A 11 20.07 -25.54 -8.08
C ARG A 11 18.96 -26.08 -8.99
N LYS A 12 18.13 -27.01 -8.48
CA LYS A 12 16.95 -27.50 -9.22
C LYS A 12 15.95 -26.37 -9.51
N LEU A 13 15.68 -25.51 -8.53
CA LEU A 13 14.76 -24.37 -8.70
C LEU A 13 15.27 -23.37 -9.76
N ILE A 14 16.55 -23.02 -9.70
CA ILE A 14 17.17 -22.09 -10.66
C ILE A 14 17.18 -22.70 -12.08
N ALA A 15 17.38 -24.01 -12.21
CA ALA A 15 17.39 -24.69 -13.52
C ALA A 15 16.01 -24.85 -14.16
N LYS A 16 14.91 -24.66 -13.41
CA LYS A 16 13.55 -24.78 -13.95
C LYS A 16 13.17 -23.56 -14.81
N PRO A 17 12.71 -23.73 -16.06
CA PRO A 17 12.23 -22.61 -16.89
C PRO A 17 11.11 -21.82 -16.23
N LYS A 18 10.22 -22.47 -15.48
CA LYS A 18 9.12 -21.86 -14.74
C LYS A 18 9.60 -20.75 -13.79
N THR A 19 10.74 -20.94 -13.13
CA THR A 19 11.34 -19.95 -12.23
C THR A 19 11.61 -18.63 -12.96
N TRP A 20 12.24 -18.73 -14.13
CA TRP A 20 12.55 -17.55 -14.94
C TRP A 20 11.33 -16.89 -15.54
N ILE A 21 10.33 -17.67 -15.96
CA ILE A 21 9.06 -17.12 -16.46
C ILE A 21 8.38 -16.29 -15.36
N VAL A 22 8.24 -16.84 -14.14
CA VAL A 22 7.62 -16.12 -13.02
C VAL A 22 8.45 -14.87 -12.64
N PHE A 23 9.79 -14.99 -12.62
CA PHE A 23 10.68 -13.87 -12.36
C PHE A 23 10.52 -12.75 -13.38
N ILE A 24 10.52 -13.08 -14.68
CA ILE A 24 10.35 -12.10 -15.76
C ILE A 24 8.97 -11.44 -15.71
N LEU A 25 7.91 -12.21 -15.47
CA LEU A 25 6.56 -11.65 -15.32
C LEU A 25 6.49 -10.66 -14.16
N PHE A 26 7.13 -10.99 -13.03
CA PHE A 26 7.16 -10.09 -11.87
C PHE A 26 8.04 -8.86 -12.15
N ALA A 27 9.17 -9.01 -12.84
CA ALA A 27 10.01 -7.88 -13.27
C ALA A 27 9.26 -6.93 -14.23
N ILE A 28 8.49 -7.49 -15.18
CA ILE A 28 7.62 -6.70 -16.07
C ILE A 28 6.56 -5.97 -15.26
N PHE A 29 5.94 -6.64 -14.29
CA PHE A 29 4.93 -6.01 -13.43
C PHE A 29 5.51 -4.82 -12.65
N VAL A 30 6.68 -4.97 -12.01
CA VAL A 30 7.38 -3.86 -11.34
C VAL A 30 7.71 -2.74 -12.32
N GLY A 31 8.19 -3.08 -13.53
CA GLY A 31 8.46 -2.09 -14.58
C GLY A 31 7.22 -1.31 -15.02
N ILE A 32 6.07 -1.98 -15.14
CA ILE A 32 4.79 -1.34 -15.48
C ILE A 32 4.37 -0.38 -14.38
N THR A 33 4.52 -0.75 -13.11
CA THR A 33 4.14 0.14 -11.99
C THR A 33 5.05 1.37 -11.90
N ILE A 34 6.35 1.24 -12.15
CA ILE A 34 7.30 2.37 -12.26
C ILE A 34 6.90 3.30 -13.41
N PHE A 35 6.63 2.73 -14.60
CA PHE A 35 6.21 3.50 -15.75
C PHE A 35 4.85 4.21 -15.51
N GLY A 36 3.93 3.53 -14.85
CA GLY A 36 2.65 4.12 -14.43
C GLY A 36 2.83 5.33 -13.54
N GLN A 37 3.67 5.22 -12.51
CA GLN A 37 3.98 6.33 -11.60
C GLN A 37 4.63 7.51 -12.35
N TYR A 38 5.56 7.24 -13.26
CA TYR A 38 6.16 8.28 -14.12
C TYR A 38 5.11 9.03 -14.95
N LYS A 39 4.15 8.30 -15.54
CA LYS A 39 3.07 8.91 -16.32
C LYS A 39 2.13 9.74 -15.47
N VAL A 40 1.80 9.27 -14.27
CA VAL A 40 0.96 10.01 -13.30
C VAL A 40 1.68 11.30 -12.89
N ASP A 41 2.94 11.23 -12.48
CA ASP A 41 3.74 12.42 -12.12
C ASP A 41 3.77 13.44 -13.26
N LYS A 42 4.09 13.00 -14.48
CA LYS A 42 4.13 13.88 -15.65
C LYS A 42 2.78 14.56 -15.93
N SER A 43 1.68 13.80 -15.85
CA SER A 43 0.33 14.32 -16.06
C SER A 43 -0.06 15.30 -14.97
N MET A 44 0.21 14.97 -13.70
CA MET A 44 -0.15 15.82 -12.58
C MET A 44 0.68 17.11 -12.54
N ARG A 45 1.98 17.04 -12.84
CA ARG A 45 2.83 18.26 -12.98
C ARG A 45 2.33 19.17 -14.09
N TYR A 46 1.92 18.60 -15.22
CA TYR A 46 1.33 19.39 -16.30
C TYR A 46 0.03 20.05 -15.86
N ASN A 47 -0.88 19.27 -15.26
CA ASN A 47 -2.18 19.78 -14.79
C ASN A 47 -2.05 20.81 -13.64
N SER A 48 -0.98 20.73 -12.86
CA SER A 48 -0.70 21.66 -11.76
C SER A 48 0.17 22.85 -12.18
N SER A 49 0.64 22.89 -13.44
CA SER A 49 1.46 24.00 -13.92
C SER A 49 0.67 25.31 -14.00
N PRO A 50 1.29 26.45 -13.64
CA PRO A 50 0.63 27.74 -13.72
C PRO A 50 0.09 28.06 -15.12
N GLU A 51 0.79 27.59 -16.19
CA GLU A 51 0.37 27.78 -17.57
C GLU A 51 -0.93 27.05 -17.88
N TYR A 52 -1.07 25.78 -17.49
CA TYR A 52 -2.30 25.00 -17.68
C TYR A 52 -3.45 25.54 -16.84
N GLN A 53 -3.17 25.94 -15.59
CA GLN A 53 -4.18 26.52 -14.71
C GLN A 53 -4.67 27.87 -15.26
N LEU A 54 -3.77 28.67 -15.85
CA LEU A 54 -4.14 29.94 -16.52
C LEU A 54 -5.04 29.69 -17.73
N GLU A 55 -4.71 28.67 -18.56
CA GLU A 55 -5.53 28.32 -19.72
C GLU A 55 -6.96 27.91 -19.28
N ASN A 56 -7.06 27.04 -18.26
CA ASN A 56 -8.33 26.62 -17.69
C ASN A 56 -9.10 27.79 -17.09
N ALA A 57 -8.43 28.66 -16.36
CA ALA A 57 -9.08 29.86 -15.78
C ALA A 57 -9.62 30.80 -16.87
N LYS A 58 -8.87 31.00 -17.96
CA LYS A 58 -9.35 31.78 -19.11
C LYS A 58 -10.56 31.14 -19.79
N SER A 59 -10.58 29.84 -19.95
CA SER A 59 -11.74 29.11 -20.48
C SER A 59 -12.97 29.23 -19.56
N ASN A 60 -12.78 29.14 -18.25
CA ASN A 60 -13.85 29.35 -17.28
C ASN A 60 -14.38 30.80 -17.29
N LEU A 61 -13.50 31.79 -17.45
CA LEU A 61 -13.87 33.18 -17.57
C LEU A 61 -14.77 33.41 -18.80
N GLU A 62 -14.39 32.80 -19.92
CA GLU A 62 -15.20 32.84 -21.15
C GLU A 62 -16.57 32.23 -20.93
N TYR A 63 -16.61 31.02 -20.31
CA TYR A 63 -17.88 30.37 -19.98
C TYR A 63 -18.79 31.21 -19.12
N TYR A 64 -18.31 31.76 -17.99
CA TYR A 64 -19.13 32.61 -17.13
C TYR A 64 -19.57 33.91 -17.83
N THR A 65 -18.70 34.45 -18.68
CA THR A 65 -19.04 35.65 -19.45
C THR A 65 -20.16 35.36 -20.44
N VAL A 66 -20.12 34.25 -21.14
CA VAL A 66 -21.19 33.84 -22.07
C VAL A 66 -22.51 33.58 -21.34
N GLU A 67 -22.46 32.87 -20.21
CA GLU A 67 -23.66 32.54 -19.44
C GLU A 67 -24.31 33.82 -18.81
N ILE A 68 -23.51 34.72 -18.29
CA ILE A 68 -23.98 36.03 -17.79
C ILE A 68 -24.66 36.81 -18.91
N ASN A 69 -24.08 36.86 -20.11
CA ASN A 69 -24.68 37.59 -21.26
C ASN A 69 -25.98 36.91 -21.70
N LYS A 70 -26.08 35.60 -21.75
CA LYS A 70 -27.33 34.88 -22.07
C LYS A 70 -28.47 35.24 -21.09
N ILE A 71 -28.16 35.31 -19.79
CA ILE A 71 -29.15 35.68 -18.78
C ILE A 71 -29.55 37.15 -18.96
N ASN A 72 -28.60 38.05 -19.24
CA ASN A 72 -28.88 39.47 -19.46
C ASN A 72 -29.70 39.72 -20.70
N ASP A 73 -29.54 38.91 -21.76
CA ASP A 73 -30.32 39.01 -23.00
C ASP A 73 -31.71 38.35 -22.91
N THR A 74 -31.98 37.65 -21.77
CA THR A 74 -33.31 37.06 -21.53
C THR A 74 -34.37 38.14 -21.30
N ALA A 75 -35.59 37.93 -21.78
CA ALA A 75 -36.69 38.87 -21.62
C ALA A 75 -36.97 39.23 -20.13
N GLU A 76 -37.30 40.49 -19.86
CA GLU A 76 -37.37 41.03 -18.50
C GLU A 76 -38.36 40.30 -17.57
N ASP A 77 -39.47 39.78 -18.13
CA ASP A 77 -40.47 38.99 -17.42
C ASP A 77 -39.92 37.65 -16.86
N LYS A 78 -38.80 37.12 -17.43
CA LYS A 78 -38.14 35.88 -17.01
C LYS A 78 -36.88 36.11 -16.18
N LYS A 79 -36.30 37.31 -16.17
CA LYS A 79 -35.06 37.62 -15.43
C LYS A 79 -35.17 37.37 -13.93
N ALA A 80 -36.37 37.61 -13.36
CA ALA A 80 -36.57 37.41 -11.92
C ALA A 80 -36.27 35.99 -11.44
N GLY A 81 -36.45 34.98 -12.30
CA GLY A 81 -36.13 33.56 -11.99
C GLY A 81 -34.63 33.25 -12.02
N TYR A 82 -33.79 34.13 -12.58
CA TYR A 82 -32.36 33.89 -12.75
C TYR A 82 -31.46 34.78 -11.88
N VAL A 83 -32.04 35.62 -11.00
CA VAL A 83 -31.26 36.57 -10.19
C VAL A 83 -30.22 35.88 -9.31
N GLU A 84 -30.56 34.79 -8.63
CA GLU A 84 -29.66 34.05 -7.78
C GLU A 84 -28.52 33.40 -8.60
N THR A 85 -28.86 32.81 -9.75
CA THR A 85 -27.90 32.23 -10.69
C THR A 85 -26.95 33.26 -11.27
N LEU A 86 -27.47 34.45 -11.64
CA LEU A 86 -26.69 35.56 -12.15
C LEU A 86 -25.68 36.04 -11.09
N ASN A 87 -26.15 36.24 -9.85
CA ASN A 87 -25.28 36.66 -8.75
C ASN A 87 -24.17 35.61 -8.46
N SER A 88 -24.50 34.34 -8.54
CA SER A 88 -23.53 33.26 -8.40
C SER A 88 -22.49 33.32 -9.53
N TYR A 89 -22.90 33.45 -10.79
CA TYR A 89 -21.97 33.52 -11.92
C TYR A 89 -21.08 34.75 -11.88
N VAL A 90 -21.60 35.91 -11.45
CA VAL A 90 -20.81 37.11 -11.26
C VAL A 90 -19.77 36.94 -10.17
N ALA A 91 -20.13 36.30 -9.04
CA ALA A 91 -19.20 36.03 -7.95
C ALA A 91 -18.10 35.06 -8.38
N GLU A 92 -18.46 33.95 -9.09
CA GLU A 92 -17.48 33.01 -9.61
C GLU A 92 -16.57 33.62 -10.67
N LYS A 93 -17.12 34.46 -11.57
CA LYS A 93 -16.34 35.25 -12.55
C LYS A 93 -15.25 36.07 -11.87
N ALA A 94 -15.59 36.79 -10.79
CA ALA A 94 -14.65 37.63 -10.06
C ALA A 94 -13.52 36.82 -9.44
N LYS A 95 -13.83 35.65 -8.87
CA LYS A 95 -12.81 34.71 -8.33
C LYS A 95 -11.87 34.18 -9.43
N VAL A 96 -12.40 33.85 -10.60
CA VAL A 96 -11.63 33.41 -11.75
C VAL A 96 -10.70 34.49 -12.26
N GLU A 97 -11.18 35.77 -12.33
CA GLU A 97 -10.33 36.91 -12.71
C GLU A 97 -9.18 37.16 -11.73
N GLU A 98 -9.41 36.95 -10.42
CA GLU A 98 -8.36 37.01 -9.41
C GLU A 98 -7.35 35.87 -9.59
N SER A 99 -7.83 34.63 -9.85
CA SER A 99 -6.98 33.46 -10.11
C SER A 99 -6.11 33.66 -11.35
N ILE A 100 -6.65 34.28 -12.43
CA ILE A 100 -5.90 34.60 -13.64
C ILE A 100 -4.70 35.47 -13.31
N LYS A 101 -4.93 36.57 -12.57
CA LYS A 101 -3.85 37.48 -12.15
C LYS A 101 -2.78 36.75 -11.35
N ALA A 102 -3.20 35.89 -10.40
CA ALA A 102 -2.27 35.12 -9.59
C ALA A 102 -1.42 34.17 -10.44
N TYR A 103 -2.02 33.49 -11.42
CA TYR A 103 -1.25 32.60 -12.32
C TYR A 103 -0.33 33.35 -13.26
N GLU A 104 -0.76 34.52 -13.79
CA GLU A 104 0.09 35.37 -14.60
C GLU A 104 1.29 35.92 -13.82
N ASP A 105 1.11 36.28 -12.55
CA ASP A 105 2.19 36.68 -11.67
C ASP A 105 3.14 35.52 -11.35
N MET A 106 2.63 34.31 -11.11
CA MET A 106 3.44 33.10 -10.92
C MET A 106 4.31 32.79 -12.15
N ILE A 107 3.75 32.92 -13.37
CA ILE A 107 4.48 32.70 -14.63
C ILE A 107 5.56 33.76 -14.82
N LYS A 108 5.26 35.02 -14.51
CA LYS A 108 6.17 36.15 -14.72
C LYS A 108 7.33 36.15 -13.73
N ASN A 109 7.05 35.86 -12.47
CA ASN A 109 8.06 35.93 -11.38
C ASN A 109 8.84 34.64 -11.20
N GLY A 110 8.46 33.58 -11.91
CA GLY A 110 8.96 32.23 -11.68
C GLY A 110 8.33 31.59 -10.45
N ASN A 111 8.33 30.25 -10.42
CA ASN A 111 7.94 29.50 -9.23
C ASN A 111 9.09 29.63 -8.23
N ASP A 112 8.96 30.53 -7.26
CA ASP A 112 10.00 30.73 -6.24
C ASP A 112 10.14 29.40 -5.47
N GLU A 113 11.32 28.79 -5.56
CA GLU A 113 11.59 27.49 -4.89
C GLU A 113 11.33 27.55 -3.37
N GLU A 114 11.17 28.72 -2.82
CA GLU A 114 10.94 28.97 -1.39
C GLU A 114 9.47 29.22 -1.00
N VAL A 115 8.53 29.30 -1.97
CA VAL A 115 7.10 29.51 -1.65
C VAL A 115 6.57 28.48 -0.66
N TRP A 116 6.96 27.21 -0.81
CA TRP A 116 6.53 26.15 0.11
C TRP A 116 6.98 26.41 1.58
N LYS A 117 8.10 27.09 1.78
CA LYS A 117 8.59 27.42 3.14
C LYS A 117 7.69 28.46 3.78
N LEU A 118 7.27 29.48 3.02
CA LEU A 118 6.33 30.51 3.50
C LEU A 118 4.96 29.87 3.80
N GLU A 119 4.49 28.99 2.94
CA GLU A 119 3.23 28.26 3.16
C GLU A 119 3.30 27.40 4.42
N LEU A 120 4.41 26.65 4.59
CA LEU A 120 4.64 25.83 5.77
C LEU A 120 4.72 26.67 7.05
N ASP A 121 5.40 27.82 7.01
CA ASP A 121 5.47 28.75 8.13
C ASP A 121 4.10 29.32 8.49
N ASN A 122 3.29 29.69 7.51
CA ASN A 122 1.92 30.14 7.71
C ASN A 122 1.06 29.03 8.34
N GLN A 123 1.17 27.78 7.87
CA GLN A 123 0.46 26.65 8.46
C GLN A 123 0.88 26.43 9.93
N ILE A 124 2.18 26.44 10.24
CA ILE A 124 2.72 26.30 11.59
C ILE A 124 2.18 27.42 12.50
N ASN A 125 2.16 28.67 12.02
CA ASN A 125 1.67 29.80 12.81
C ASN A 125 0.16 29.68 13.08
N ASN A 126 -0.64 29.37 12.07
CA ASN A 126 -2.08 29.14 12.21
C ASN A 126 -2.39 27.99 13.17
N GLN A 127 -1.61 26.89 13.14
CA GLN A 127 -1.74 25.77 14.07
C GLN A 127 -1.42 26.19 15.50
N LYS A 128 -0.35 26.96 15.72
CA LYS A 128 0.02 27.50 17.05
C LYS A 128 -1.07 28.42 17.60
N GLU A 129 -1.63 29.32 16.79
CA GLU A 129 -2.73 30.19 17.18
C GLU A 129 -3.99 29.39 17.54
N THR A 130 -4.30 28.36 16.77
CA THR A 130 -5.46 27.49 17.02
C THR A 130 -5.26 26.71 18.33
N ILE A 131 -4.08 26.16 18.57
CA ILE A 131 -3.74 25.48 19.82
C ILE A 131 -3.93 26.43 21.01
N LYS A 132 -3.37 27.64 20.92
CA LYS A 132 -3.49 28.64 21.98
C LYS A 132 -4.96 29.02 22.23
N SER A 133 -5.75 29.22 21.17
CA SER A 133 -7.19 29.50 21.30
C SER A 133 -7.96 28.36 21.97
N LEU A 134 -7.58 27.10 21.74
CA LEU A 134 -8.20 25.94 22.39
C LEU A 134 -7.76 25.84 23.87
N GLU A 135 -6.50 26.13 24.18
CA GLU A 135 -5.98 26.17 25.56
C GLU A 135 -6.65 27.29 26.39
N ASP A 136 -6.79 28.49 25.82
CA ASP A 136 -7.46 29.64 26.46
C ASP A 136 -8.94 29.37 26.74
N LYS A 137 -9.64 28.60 25.87
CA LYS A 137 -11.02 28.16 26.08
C LYS A 137 -11.17 27.00 27.05
N GLY A 138 -10.09 26.38 27.45
CA GLY A 138 -10.03 25.16 28.25
C GLY A 138 -10.26 23.88 27.44
N ILE A 139 -9.36 22.92 27.65
CA ILE A 139 -9.45 21.61 26.95
C ILE A 139 -10.50 20.76 27.68
N ASN A 140 -11.50 20.27 26.95
CA ASN A 140 -12.57 19.43 27.42
C ASN A 140 -12.84 18.26 26.45
N GLU A 141 -13.75 17.36 26.78
CA GLU A 141 -14.04 16.17 25.95
C GLU A 141 -14.45 16.50 24.50
N TYR A 142 -15.03 17.68 24.25
CA TYR A 142 -15.50 18.08 22.90
C TYR A 142 -14.37 18.58 21.99
N ASN A 143 -13.34 19.24 22.58
CA ASN A 143 -12.25 19.82 21.79
C ASN A 143 -10.90 19.11 21.93
N GLN A 144 -10.79 18.14 22.84
CA GLN A 144 -9.55 17.39 23.10
C GLN A 144 -9.02 16.68 21.83
N ASN A 145 -9.89 16.06 21.06
CA ASN A 145 -9.48 15.38 19.84
C ASN A 145 -8.94 16.37 18.78
N GLN A 146 -9.58 17.54 18.65
CA GLN A 146 -9.12 18.60 17.76
C GLN A 146 -7.75 19.13 18.23
N TYR A 147 -7.59 19.41 19.52
CA TYR A 147 -6.32 19.84 20.10
C TYR A 147 -5.19 18.87 19.83
N LEU A 148 -5.40 17.57 20.10
CA LEU A 148 -4.38 16.53 19.90
C LEU A 148 -4.02 16.37 18.41
N LYS A 149 -5.03 16.45 17.52
CA LYS A 149 -4.82 16.38 16.07
C LYS A 149 -3.96 17.52 15.57
N ILE A 150 -4.31 18.77 15.91
CA ILE A 150 -3.54 19.95 15.50
C ILE A 150 -2.12 19.91 16.10
N LYS A 151 -1.97 19.43 17.33
CA LYS A 151 -0.66 19.27 17.95
C LYS A 151 0.22 18.27 17.20
N GLN A 152 -0.35 17.14 16.76
CA GLN A 152 0.36 16.14 15.96
C GLN A 152 0.72 16.68 14.57
N GLU A 153 -0.19 17.42 13.94
CA GLU A 153 0.08 18.10 12.66
C GLU A 153 1.16 19.17 12.80
N LEU A 154 1.16 19.93 13.91
CA LEU A 154 2.20 20.91 14.20
C LEU A 154 3.57 20.25 14.40
N GLU A 155 3.64 19.13 15.10
CA GLU A 155 4.88 18.36 15.27
C GLU A 155 5.40 17.86 13.91
N TYR A 156 4.49 17.36 13.05
CA TYR A 156 4.82 16.93 11.70
C TYR A 156 5.36 18.09 10.85
N ASN A 157 4.68 19.24 10.83
CA ASN A 157 5.10 20.41 10.07
C ASN A 157 6.40 21.02 10.59
N ASN A 158 6.61 21.04 11.90
CA ASN A 158 7.90 21.46 12.49
C ASN A 158 9.03 20.52 12.06
N ASN A 159 8.79 19.20 12.01
CA ASN A 159 9.81 18.25 11.55
C ASN A 159 10.18 18.50 10.07
N LEU A 160 9.22 18.79 9.20
CA LEU A 160 9.48 19.19 7.80
C LEU A 160 10.32 20.47 7.74
N LYS A 161 9.97 21.49 8.54
CA LYS A 161 10.67 22.77 8.58
C LYS A 161 12.10 22.61 9.08
N ASP A 162 12.29 21.96 10.24
CA ASP A 162 13.57 21.80 10.92
C ASP A 162 14.57 21.01 10.07
N ASN A 163 14.09 20.06 9.27
CA ASN A 163 14.89 19.26 8.35
C ASN A 163 14.95 19.84 6.93
N ASN A 164 14.32 21.01 6.67
CA ASN A 164 14.23 21.64 5.35
C ASN A 164 13.66 20.68 4.28
N ILE A 165 12.63 19.92 4.64
CA ILE A 165 11.99 18.92 3.77
C ILE A 165 10.75 19.55 3.12
N LYS A 166 10.73 19.60 1.80
CA LYS A 166 9.55 20.06 1.05
C LYS A 166 8.39 19.07 1.21
N PRO A 167 7.16 19.53 1.54
CA PRO A 167 5.98 18.66 1.52
C PRO A 167 5.81 17.96 0.16
N LEU A 168 5.61 16.65 0.19
CA LEU A 168 5.47 15.82 -1.01
C LEU A 168 3.99 15.58 -1.35
N ASN A 169 3.68 15.63 -2.63
CA ASN A 169 2.39 15.18 -3.12
C ASN A 169 2.45 13.66 -3.38
N GLY A 170 1.38 12.95 -3.03
CA GLY A 170 1.32 11.48 -3.16
C GLY A 170 1.42 10.94 -4.59
N TRP A 171 1.33 11.82 -5.60
CA TRP A 171 1.47 11.47 -7.02
C TRP A 171 2.88 11.68 -7.57
N GLU A 172 3.79 12.31 -6.83
CA GLU A 172 5.14 12.58 -7.30
C GLU A 172 5.93 11.30 -7.57
N PHE A 173 6.83 11.37 -8.56
CA PHE A 173 7.71 10.26 -8.92
C PHE A 173 8.81 10.12 -7.86
N GLU A 174 8.47 9.38 -6.81
CA GLU A 174 9.28 9.21 -5.61
C GLU A 174 9.29 7.73 -5.17
N ALA A 175 10.46 7.23 -4.72
CA ALA A 175 10.68 5.82 -4.50
C ALA A 175 9.83 5.22 -3.37
N TYR A 176 9.64 5.91 -2.25
CA TYR A 176 8.84 5.41 -1.11
C TYR A 176 7.34 5.44 -1.40
N ALA A 177 6.85 6.49 -2.09
CA ALA A 177 5.46 6.56 -2.54
C ALA A 177 5.16 5.43 -3.53
N HIS A 178 6.11 5.14 -4.44
CA HIS A 178 5.99 4.00 -5.35
C HIS A 178 5.94 2.67 -4.58
N MET A 179 6.82 2.46 -3.60
CA MET A 179 6.84 1.23 -2.81
C MET A 179 5.55 1.04 -2.00
N LYS A 180 4.97 2.12 -1.47
CA LYS A 180 3.64 2.07 -0.84
C LYS A 180 2.59 1.54 -1.82
N THR A 181 2.55 2.10 -3.01
CA THR A 181 1.61 1.68 -4.07
C THR A 181 1.86 0.24 -4.51
N LEU A 182 3.12 -0.14 -4.76
CA LEU A 182 3.50 -1.49 -5.21
C LEU A 182 3.13 -2.55 -4.18
N MET A 183 3.51 -2.35 -2.90
CA MET A 183 3.20 -3.30 -1.82
C MET A 183 1.69 -3.39 -1.58
N GLY A 184 0.95 -2.27 -1.68
CA GLY A 184 -0.51 -2.26 -1.58
C GLY A 184 -1.16 -3.09 -2.68
N ILE A 185 -0.76 -2.91 -3.95
CA ILE A 185 -1.29 -3.69 -5.09
C ILE A 185 -0.94 -5.18 -4.94
N LEU A 186 0.30 -5.50 -4.57
CA LEU A 186 0.73 -6.89 -4.35
C LEU A 186 -0.06 -7.54 -3.20
N GLY A 187 -0.34 -6.79 -2.15
CA GLY A 187 -1.11 -7.24 -0.99
C GLY A 187 -2.56 -7.61 -1.30
N MET A 188 -3.12 -7.11 -2.40
CA MET A 188 -4.49 -7.45 -2.86
C MET A 188 -4.63 -8.88 -3.43
N GLY A 189 -3.67 -9.77 -3.17
CA GLY A 189 -3.71 -11.18 -3.58
C GLY A 189 -2.82 -11.51 -4.77
N ILE A 190 -2.25 -10.53 -5.48
CA ILE A 190 -1.35 -10.76 -6.63
C ILE A 190 -0.10 -11.51 -6.18
N LEU A 191 0.50 -11.09 -5.07
CA LEU A 191 1.68 -11.73 -4.50
C LEU A 191 1.41 -13.19 -4.14
N VAL A 192 0.28 -13.45 -3.48
CA VAL A 192 -0.15 -14.80 -3.10
C VAL A 192 -0.37 -15.67 -4.33
N ALA A 193 -1.02 -15.15 -5.38
CA ALA A 193 -1.22 -15.87 -6.63
C ALA A 193 0.11 -16.21 -7.32
N GLY A 194 1.04 -15.25 -7.40
CA GLY A 194 2.37 -15.47 -7.97
C GLY A 194 3.16 -16.54 -7.23
N ILE A 195 3.17 -16.51 -5.89
CA ILE A 195 3.81 -17.54 -5.06
C ILE A 195 3.13 -18.89 -5.26
N ALA A 196 1.79 -18.96 -5.35
CA ALA A 196 1.06 -20.20 -5.58
C ALA A 196 1.40 -20.82 -6.93
N VAL A 197 1.48 -20.00 -7.98
CA VAL A 197 1.92 -20.45 -9.31
C VAL A 197 3.36 -21.01 -9.23
N PHE A 198 4.27 -20.30 -8.58
CA PHE A 198 5.67 -20.71 -8.45
C PHE A 198 5.83 -22.03 -7.67
N MET A 199 5.13 -22.16 -6.53
CA MET A 199 5.33 -23.24 -5.57
C MET A 199 4.50 -24.51 -5.81
N SER A 200 3.52 -24.47 -6.71
CA SER A 200 2.50 -25.51 -6.87
C SER A 200 3.07 -26.92 -7.05
N ASP A 201 4.25 -27.06 -7.66
CA ASP A 201 4.91 -28.33 -7.99
C ASP A 201 6.04 -28.76 -7.02
N ILE A 202 6.25 -28.05 -5.92
CA ILE A 202 7.40 -28.29 -5.03
C ILE A 202 7.34 -29.66 -4.35
N VAL A 203 6.17 -30.10 -3.90
CA VAL A 203 5.97 -31.42 -3.31
C VAL A 203 5.11 -32.29 -4.23
N SER A 204 3.98 -31.77 -4.72
CA SER A 204 3.06 -32.51 -5.59
C SER A 204 3.69 -32.91 -6.93
N GLY A 205 4.62 -32.10 -7.47
CA GLY A 205 5.32 -32.38 -8.72
C GLY A 205 6.24 -33.60 -8.68
N GLU A 206 6.66 -34.05 -7.49
CA GLU A 206 7.46 -35.26 -7.35
C GLU A 206 6.62 -36.52 -7.28
N CYS A 207 5.29 -36.38 -7.21
CA CYS A 207 4.37 -37.51 -7.29
C CYS A 207 4.15 -37.97 -8.76
N THR A 208 4.38 -37.07 -9.73
CA THR A 208 4.14 -37.36 -11.15
C THR A 208 5.18 -36.65 -12.04
N PRO A 209 6.24 -37.28 -12.56
CA PRO A 209 6.62 -38.70 -12.41
C PRO A 209 7.11 -39.01 -10.98
N ALA A 210 7.07 -40.31 -10.60
CA ALA A 210 7.33 -40.75 -9.24
C ALA A 210 8.82 -40.65 -8.84
N THR A 211 9.40 -39.43 -8.95
CA THR A 211 10.80 -39.16 -8.56
C THR A 211 11.02 -39.23 -7.06
N LEU A 212 9.95 -39.13 -6.28
CA LEU A 212 9.94 -39.30 -4.84
C LEU A 212 10.51 -40.67 -4.41
N LYS A 213 10.31 -41.71 -5.21
CA LYS A 213 10.85 -43.06 -4.93
C LYS A 213 12.38 -43.05 -4.86
N PHE A 214 13.06 -42.37 -5.77
CA PHE A 214 14.54 -42.29 -5.78
C PHE A 214 15.11 -41.50 -4.60
N LEU A 215 14.38 -40.51 -4.11
CA LEU A 215 14.76 -39.74 -2.91
C LEU A 215 14.65 -40.57 -1.62
N LEU A 216 13.69 -41.48 -1.57
CA LEU A 216 13.40 -42.28 -0.36
C LEU A 216 14.20 -43.52 -0.22
N VAL A 217 14.87 -44.01 -1.29
CA VAL A 217 15.86 -45.11 -1.26
C VAL A 217 17.20 -44.63 -0.66
N GLN A 218 17.44 -43.31 -0.62
CA GLN A 218 18.66 -42.79 0.00
C GLN A 218 18.56 -42.81 1.53
N PRO A 219 19.66 -43.03 2.27
CA PRO A 219 19.69 -43.11 3.73
C PRO A 219 19.52 -41.71 4.39
N ILE A 220 18.46 -41.02 4.01
CA ILE A 220 18.16 -39.66 4.47
C ILE A 220 16.79 -39.64 5.16
N LYS A 221 16.68 -38.95 6.31
CA LYS A 221 15.40 -38.80 7.02
C LYS A 221 14.42 -38.01 6.15
N ARG A 222 13.20 -38.53 5.96
CA ARG A 222 12.12 -37.87 5.17
C ARG A 222 11.87 -36.43 5.61
N GLY A 223 11.89 -36.17 6.94
CA GLY A 223 11.72 -34.81 7.48
C GLY A 223 12.84 -33.86 7.08
N ALA A 224 14.08 -34.30 6.92
CA ALA A 224 15.19 -33.47 6.47
C ALA A 224 15.05 -33.10 4.98
N VAL A 225 14.54 -34.02 4.16
CA VAL A 225 14.23 -33.73 2.74
C VAL A 225 13.12 -32.67 2.63
N LEU A 226 12.03 -32.84 3.40
CA LEU A 226 10.94 -31.90 3.39
C LEU A 226 11.36 -30.49 3.86
N LEU A 227 12.15 -30.43 4.96
CA LEU A 227 12.67 -29.18 5.49
C LEU A 227 13.60 -28.48 4.49
N SER A 228 14.48 -29.23 3.81
CA SER A 228 15.37 -28.66 2.79
C SER A 228 14.58 -28.04 1.63
N LYS A 229 13.50 -28.68 1.17
CA LYS A 229 12.61 -28.16 0.14
C LYS A 229 11.92 -26.85 0.59
N PHE A 230 11.36 -26.86 1.80
CA PHE A 230 10.72 -25.68 2.35
C PHE A 230 11.68 -24.49 2.46
N ILE A 231 12.86 -24.69 3.07
CA ILE A 231 13.86 -23.63 3.22
C ILE A 231 14.33 -23.13 1.85
N SER A 232 14.60 -24.04 0.91
CA SER A 232 15.08 -23.65 -0.43
C SER A 232 14.06 -22.81 -1.20
N VAL A 233 12.78 -23.17 -1.13
CA VAL A 233 11.75 -22.41 -1.83
C VAL A 233 11.50 -21.06 -1.18
N VAL A 234 11.52 -20.97 0.15
CA VAL A 234 11.40 -19.69 0.89
C VAL A 234 12.55 -18.75 0.51
N ILE A 235 13.80 -19.25 0.52
CA ILE A 235 14.97 -18.46 0.10
C ILE A 235 14.80 -17.96 -1.34
N MET A 236 14.37 -18.84 -2.25
CA MET A 236 14.21 -18.48 -3.66
C MET A 236 13.11 -17.42 -3.86
N VAL A 237 11.95 -17.59 -3.22
CA VAL A 237 10.82 -16.65 -3.32
C VAL A 237 11.19 -15.29 -2.72
N LEU A 238 11.81 -15.27 -1.53
CA LEU A 238 12.30 -14.04 -0.92
C LEU A 238 13.32 -13.33 -1.80
N ALA A 239 14.29 -14.05 -2.35
CA ALA A 239 15.30 -13.48 -3.23
C ALA A 239 14.69 -12.89 -4.51
N MET A 240 13.70 -13.57 -5.10
CA MET A 240 13.02 -13.10 -6.31
C MET A 240 12.17 -11.85 -6.05
N ILE A 241 11.34 -11.88 -5.03
CA ILE A 241 10.38 -10.80 -4.76
C ILE A 241 11.11 -9.58 -4.18
N LEU A 242 11.77 -9.73 -3.03
CA LEU A 242 12.48 -8.62 -2.39
C LEU A 242 13.63 -8.10 -3.27
N GLY A 243 14.30 -8.98 -4.00
CA GLY A 243 15.37 -8.59 -4.94
C GLY A 243 14.86 -7.69 -6.06
N LEU A 244 13.70 -8.00 -6.68
CA LEU A 244 13.10 -7.17 -7.71
C LEU A 244 12.52 -5.87 -7.15
N GLU A 245 11.87 -5.91 -5.99
CA GLU A 245 11.37 -4.71 -5.32
C GLU A 245 12.49 -3.75 -4.94
N LEU A 246 13.57 -4.24 -4.33
CA LEU A 246 14.74 -3.44 -3.99
C LEU A 246 15.45 -2.90 -5.24
N THR A 247 15.48 -3.68 -6.32
CA THR A 247 16.01 -3.21 -7.61
C THR A 247 15.12 -2.10 -8.18
N GLY A 248 13.80 -2.29 -8.17
CA GLY A 248 12.83 -1.27 -8.59
C GLY A 248 12.94 0.01 -7.75
N PHE A 249 13.04 -0.14 -6.43
CA PHE A 249 13.29 0.98 -5.51
C PHE A 249 14.58 1.73 -5.85
N GLY A 250 15.68 0.99 -6.06
CA GLY A 250 16.97 1.59 -6.45
C GLY A 250 16.91 2.34 -7.77
N VAL A 251 16.24 1.79 -8.78
CA VAL A 251 16.01 2.46 -10.08
C VAL A 251 15.19 3.74 -9.88
N MET A 252 14.09 3.67 -9.13
CA MET A 252 13.26 4.85 -8.84
C MET A 252 14.07 5.93 -8.11
N ASN A 253 14.80 5.55 -7.07
CA ASN A 253 15.61 6.48 -6.27
C ASN A 253 16.74 7.13 -7.10
N ALA A 254 17.30 6.41 -8.06
CA ALA A 254 18.30 6.95 -8.99
C ALA A 254 17.72 7.90 -10.05
N LEU A 255 16.46 7.68 -10.45
CA LEU A 255 15.77 8.51 -11.45
C LEU A 255 15.00 9.68 -10.82
N SER A 256 14.57 9.54 -9.58
CA SER A 256 13.91 10.58 -8.81
C SER A 256 14.91 11.65 -8.39
N LYS A 257 14.48 12.91 -8.44
CA LYS A 257 15.25 14.06 -7.90
C LYS A 257 14.88 14.34 -6.45
N ILE A 258 14.03 13.51 -5.84
CA ILE A 258 13.43 13.71 -4.53
C ILE A 258 14.08 12.76 -3.52
N GLU A 259 14.68 13.31 -2.48
CA GLU A 259 15.21 12.54 -1.36
C GLU A 259 14.11 12.28 -0.32
N GLY A 260 13.29 11.22 -0.57
CA GLY A 260 12.15 10.89 0.29
C GLY A 260 12.49 10.17 1.60
N GLY A 261 13.76 9.76 1.81
CA GLY A 261 14.14 8.87 2.91
C GLY A 261 13.95 9.45 4.31
N SER A 262 14.20 10.74 4.48
CA SER A 262 14.06 11.47 5.75
C SER A 262 12.66 11.99 6.01
N TYR A 263 11.73 11.79 5.05
CA TYR A 263 10.36 12.29 5.15
C TYR A 263 9.65 11.66 6.36
N PRO A 264 8.99 12.47 7.21
CA PRO A 264 8.31 11.97 8.41
C PRO A 264 7.04 11.20 8.03
N VAL A 265 6.81 10.09 8.72
CA VAL A 265 5.59 9.27 8.60
C VAL A 265 5.16 8.83 9.99
N ILE A 266 3.85 8.82 10.25
CA ILE A 266 3.32 8.34 11.52
C ILE A 266 2.87 6.89 11.33
N ILE A 267 3.41 5.98 12.13
CA ILE A 267 3.09 4.54 12.12
C ILE A 267 2.55 4.06 13.46
N GLY A 268 1.81 2.95 13.44
CA GLY A 268 1.30 2.32 14.67
C GLY A 268 0.19 3.10 15.34
N LYS A 269 -0.61 3.86 14.59
CA LYS A 269 -1.81 4.52 15.08
C LYS A 269 -2.81 3.50 15.63
N ILE A 270 -3.53 3.87 16.68
CA ILE A 270 -4.60 3.07 17.28
C ILE A 270 -5.95 3.59 16.77
N TYR A 271 -6.85 2.69 16.47
CA TYR A 271 -8.19 3.00 15.99
C TYR A 271 -9.24 2.40 16.91
N GLU A 272 -10.38 3.08 17.04
CA GLU A 272 -11.52 2.64 17.82
C GLU A 272 -12.81 2.73 16.99
N SER A 273 -13.78 1.87 17.33
CA SER A 273 -15.10 1.95 16.73
C SER A 273 -15.99 2.81 17.60
N LYS A 274 -16.49 3.91 17.03
CA LYS A 274 -17.46 4.80 17.68
C LYS A 274 -18.80 4.70 16.97
N ILE A 275 -19.88 4.85 17.72
CA ILE A 275 -21.23 4.95 17.15
C ILE A 275 -21.45 6.42 16.82
N ASN A 276 -21.69 6.73 15.54
CA ASN A 276 -22.00 8.08 15.11
C ASN A 276 -23.41 8.51 15.52
N VAL A 277 -23.76 9.77 15.31
CA VAL A 277 -25.08 10.35 15.65
C VAL A 277 -26.23 9.61 14.96
N GLY A 278 -25.97 8.94 13.83
CA GLY A 278 -26.95 8.11 13.10
C GLY A 278 -27.03 6.65 13.58
N GLY A 279 -26.34 6.27 14.66
CA GLY A 279 -26.35 4.89 15.20
C GLY A 279 -25.49 3.91 14.42
N LEU A 280 -24.68 4.38 13.46
CA LEU A 280 -23.76 3.53 12.69
C LEU A 280 -22.39 3.49 13.34
N ALA A 281 -21.79 2.30 13.35
CA ALA A 281 -20.42 2.13 13.81
C ALA A 281 -19.44 2.71 12.76
N GLU A 282 -18.64 3.68 13.18
CA GLU A 282 -17.61 4.33 12.38
C GLU A 282 -16.26 4.13 13.03
N ILE A 283 -15.23 3.91 12.19
CA ILE A 283 -13.85 3.82 12.66
C ILE A 283 -13.28 5.22 12.78
N SER A 284 -12.79 5.55 13.96
CA SER A 284 -12.09 6.80 14.23
C SER A 284 -10.66 6.53 14.74
N GLU A 285 -9.73 7.38 14.35
CA GLU A 285 -8.38 7.37 14.91
C GLU A 285 -8.42 7.85 16.37
N LYS A 286 -7.75 7.13 17.25
CA LYS A 286 -7.45 7.61 18.58
C LYS A 286 -6.32 8.62 18.48
N VAL A 287 -6.68 9.88 18.39
CA VAL A 287 -5.76 10.98 18.12
C VAL A 287 -4.64 11.05 19.18
N GLY A 288 -3.44 11.43 18.75
CA GLY A 288 -2.26 11.46 19.61
C GLY A 288 -1.60 10.11 19.83
N THR A 289 -2.03 9.08 19.09
CA THR A 289 -1.36 7.77 19.06
C THR A 289 -0.49 7.62 17.81
N GLY A 290 0.40 6.63 17.83
CA GLY A 290 1.39 6.40 16.78
C GLY A 290 2.73 7.05 17.12
N ASN A 291 3.73 6.65 16.35
CA ASN A 291 5.09 7.16 16.48
C ASN A 291 5.53 7.78 15.14
N MET A 292 6.10 8.97 15.19
CA MET A 292 6.71 9.57 14.02
C MET A 292 8.05 8.90 13.75
N VAL A 293 8.22 8.43 12.51
CA VAL A 293 9.45 7.78 12.02
C VAL A 293 9.79 8.34 10.65
N THR A 294 10.97 8.04 10.14
CA THR A 294 11.33 8.37 8.76
C THR A 294 10.78 7.33 7.78
N ASN A 295 10.64 7.71 6.51
CA ASN A 295 10.31 6.76 5.45
C ASN A 295 11.30 5.59 5.39
N ASN A 296 12.60 5.85 5.61
CA ASN A 296 13.62 4.79 5.68
C ASN A 296 13.28 3.75 6.75
N GLU A 297 12.94 4.21 7.96
CA GLU A 297 12.62 3.33 9.08
C GLU A 297 11.32 2.56 8.82
N MET A 298 10.29 3.23 8.31
CA MET A 298 9.03 2.60 7.91
C MET A 298 9.27 1.52 6.85
N PHE A 299 10.08 1.81 5.83
CA PHE A 299 10.36 0.90 4.73
C PHE A 299 11.08 -0.38 5.20
N ILE A 300 12.08 -0.26 6.08
CA ILE A 300 12.76 -1.42 6.67
C ILE A 300 11.75 -2.29 7.46
N LYS A 301 10.88 -1.68 8.26
CA LYS A 301 9.82 -2.40 8.99
C LYS A 301 8.85 -3.08 8.03
N ALA A 302 8.49 -2.42 6.92
CA ALA A 302 7.63 -2.98 5.89
C ALA A 302 8.25 -4.20 5.20
N LEU A 303 9.54 -4.15 4.85
CA LEU A 303 10.27 -5.29 4.26
C LEU A 303 10.31 -6.50 5.19
N ILE A 304 10.49 -6.29 6.51
CA ILE A 304 10.48 -7.37 7.50
C ILE A 304 9.08 -8.01 7.59
N LEU A 305 8.02 -7.20 7.62
CA LEU A 305 6.64 -7.69 7.63
C LEU A 305 6.28 -8.42 6.33
N GLN A 306 6.73 -7.92 5.19
CA GLN A 306 6.53 -8.56 3.89
C GLN A 306 7.27 -9.90 3.80
N ALA A 307 8.50 -9.96 4.30
CA ALA A 307 9.24 -11.22 4.37
C ALA A 307 8.49 -12.26 5.21
N LEU A 308 7.93 -11.85 6.36
CA LEU A 308 7.12 -12.73 7.19
C LEU A 308 5.84 -13.19 6.46
N PHE A 309 5.17 -12.28 5.75
CA PHE A 309 4.00 -12.62 4.93
C PHE A 309 4.34 -13.63 3.82
N ILE A 310 5.46 -13.43 3.12
CA ILE A 310 5.95 -14.35 2.08
C ILE A 310 6.22 -15.74 2.68
N ILE A 311 6.90 -15.83 3.82
CA ILE A 311 7.18 -17.08 4.53
C ILE A 311 5.87 -17.79 4.89
N THR A 312 4.89 -17.05 5.40
CA THR A 312 3.58 -17.58 5.78
C THR A 312 2.83 -18.13 4.55
N THR A 313 2.81 -17.37 3.48
CA THR A 313 2.20 -17.78 2.20
C THR A 313 2.87 -19.04 1.67
N CYS A 314 4.20 -19.08 1.69
CA CYS A 314 4.96 -20.28 1.31
C CYS A 314 4.57 -21.49 2.19
N ALA A 315 4.41 -21.32 3.50
CA ALA A 315 4.07 -22.43 4.40
C ALA A 315 2.67 -23.00 4.11
N VAL A 316 1.69 -22.13 3.84
CA VAL A 316 0.31 -22.55 3.52
C VAL A 316 0.26 -23.27 2.17
N ILE A 317 0.90 -22.72 1.14
CA ILE A 317 0.93 -23.36 -0.20
C ILE A 317 1.71 -24.68 -0.13
N PHE A 318 2.79 -24.73 0.66
CA PHE A 318 3.56 -25.95 0.90
C PHE A 318 2.72 -27.05 1.58
N LEU A 319 1.86 -26.67 2.53
CA LEU A 319 0.90 -27.59 3.13
C LEU A 319 -0.07 -28.13 2.07
N ILE A 320 -0.67 -27.28 1.27
CA ILE A 320 -1.59 -27.68 0.19
C ILE A 320 -0.90 -28.62 -0.78
N SER A 321 0.35 -28.31 -1.20
CA SER A 321 1.18 -29.13 -2.08
C SER A 321 1.57 -30.49 -1.46
N SER A 322 1.64 -30.57 -0.13
CA SER A 322 1.93 -31.82 0.57
C SER A 322 0.74 -32.78 0.63
N ILE A 323 -0.48 -32.22 0.63
CA ILE A 323 -1.73 -33.01 0.67
C ILE A 323 -2.11 -33.51 -0.71
N ILE A 324 -2.02 -32.64 -1.73
CA ILE A 324 -2.49 -32.89 -3.09
C ILE A 324 -1.38 -33.53 -3.93
N LYS A 325 -1.72 -34.57 -4.72
CA LYS A 325 -0.76 -35.29 -5.58
C LYS A 325 -0.56 -34.62 -6.96
N SER A 326 -1.48 -33.79 -7.39
CA SER A 326 -1.45 -33.13 -8.72
C SER A 326 -1.01 -31.69 -8.60
N SER A 327 0.05 -31.28 -9.30
CA SER A 327 0.57 -29.90 -9.30
C SER A 327 -0.45 -28.89 -9.87
N MET A 328 -1.21 -29.31 -10.88
CA MET A 328 -2.25 -28.47 -11.49
C MET A 328 -3.38 -28.16 -10.48
N VAL A 329 -3.85 -29.19 -9.78
CA VAL A 329 -4.89 -29.03 -8.75
C VAL A 329 -4.35 -28.22 -7.58
N THR A 330 -3.11 -28.42 -7.16
CA THR A 330 -2.45 -27.62 -6.10
C THR A 330 -2.41 -26.14 -6.47
N MET A 331 -2.01 -25.83 -7.70
CA MET A 331 -1.96 -24.45 -8.19
C MET A 331 -3.35 -23.82 -8.18
N GLY A 332 -4.32 -24.45 -8.85
CA GLY A 332 -5.67 -23.93 -8.97
C GLY A 332 -6.35 -23.73 -7.62
N LEU A 333 -6.26 -24.73 -6.73
CA LEU A 333 -6.84 -24.66 -5.40
C LEU A 333 -6.18 -23.57 -4.54
N SER A 334 -4.83 -23.48 -4.56
CA SER A 334 -4.12 -22.46 -3.78
C SER A 334 -4.48 -21.04 -4.24
N VAL A 335 -4.50 -20.78 -5.56
CA VAL A 335 -4.87 -19.46 -6.08
C VAL A 335 -6.32 -19.14 -5.73
N ILE A 336 -7.26 -20.05 -6.04
CA ILE A 336 -8.68 -19.81 -5.77
C ILE A 336 -8.92 -19.57 -4.28
N LEU A 337 -8.43 -20.45 -3.40
CA LEU A 337 -8.69 -20.37 -1.97
C LEU A 337 -8.12 -19.09 -1.36
N LEU A 338 -6.86 -18.77 -1.67
CA LEU A 338 -6.18 -17.65 -1.01
C LEU A 338 -6.59 -16.30 -1.59
N VAL A 339 -6.68 -16.18 -2.92
CA VAL A 339 -7.12 -14.92 -3.56
C VAL A 339 -8.59 -14.65 -3.26
N PHE A 340 -9.44 -15.70 -3.30
CA PHE A 340 -10.85 -15.54 -2.98
C PHE A 340 -11.07 -15.14 -1.52
N ALA A 341 -10.26 -15.69 -0.57
CA ALA A 341 -10.29 -15.27 0.82
C ALA A 341 -9.96 -13.78 0.99
N THR A 342 -8.97 -13.25 0.24
CA THR A 342 -8.65 -11.81 0.24
C THR A 342 -9.82 -10.98 -0.30
N ILE A 343 -10.39 -11.37 -1.43
CA ILE A 343 -11.54 -10.66 -2.04
C ILE A 343 -12.75 -10.66 -1.10
N LEU A 344 -13.09 -11.80 -0.51
CA LEU A 344 -14.21 -11.91 0.43
C LEU A 344 -14.00 -11.05 1.69
N SER A 345 -12.76 -10.95 2.16
CA SER A 345 -12.41 -10.12 3.33
C SER A 345 -12.67 -8.63 3.11
N VAL A 346 -12.59 -8.16 1.86
CA VAL A 346 -12.92 -6.78 1.50
C VAL A 346 -14.40 -6.61 1.15
N ALA A 347 -15.01 -7.60 0.48
CA ALA A 347 -16.35 -7.48 -0.08
C ALA A 347 -17.48 -7.74 0.94
N LEU A 348 -17.29 -8.71 1.87
CA LEU A 348 -18.36 -9.17 2.74
C LEU A 348 -18.22 -8.65 4.18
N SER A 349 -19.23 -7.94 4.67
CA SER A 349 -19.26 -7.38 6.03
C SER A 349 -19.10 -8.45 7.13
N SER A 350 -19.59 -9.67 6.91
CA SER A 350 -19.44 -10.78 7.86
C SER A 350 -17.99 -11.24 7.94
N VAL A 351 -17.25 -11.26 6.81
CA VAL A 351 -15.85 -11.67 6.75
C VAL A 351 -14.94 -10.56 7.27
N LYS A 352 -15.29 -9.29 7.06
CA LYS A 352 -14.56 -8.14 7.64
C LYS A 352 -14.39 -8.26 9.16
N LYS A 353 -15.39 -8.77 9.87
CA LYS A 353 -15.33 -8.96 11.34
C LYS A 353 -14.18 -9.88 11.78
N ILE A 354 -13.86 -10.89 10.98
CA ILE A 354 -12.80 -11.87 11.25
C ILE A 354 -11.56 -11.67 10.39
N ALA A 355 -11.51 -10.60 9.58
CA ALA A 355 -10.40 -10.33 8.65
C ALA A 355 -9.02 -10.33 9.34
N HIS A 356 -8.96 -9.86 10.59
CA HIS A 356 -7.74 -9.84 11.41
C HIS A 356 -7.21 -11.23 11.81
N LEU A 357 -7.99 -12.30 11.62
CA LEU A 357 -7.56 -13.69 11.86
C LEU A 357 -7.03 -14.38 10.60
N LEU A 358 -7.20 -13.77 9.43
CA LEU A 358 -6.80 -14.34 8.15
C LEU A 358 -5.47 -13.75 7.71
N PHE A 359 -4.43 -14.59 7.62
CA PHE A 359 -3.08 -14.14 7.24
C PHE A 359 -3.04 -13.43 5.88
N VAL A 360 -3.90 -13.82 4.93
CA VAL A 360 -3.95 -13.24 3.57
C VAL A 360 -4.21 -11.73 3.56
N ASN A 361 -4.78 -11.18 4.62
CA ASN A 361 -5.12 -9.77 4.76
C ASN A 361 -3.94 -8.90 5.25
N TYR A 362 -2.78 -9.51 5.52
CA TYR A 362 -1.56 -8.82 5.94
C TYR A 362 -0.54 -8.67 4.80
N GLY A 363 -1.01 -8.78 3.55
CA GLY A 363 -0.15 -8.68 2.36
C GLY A 363 0.30 -7.26 2.02
N ASP A 364 -0.32 -6.22 2.57
CA ASP A 364 0.11 -4.83 2.49
C ASP A 364 0.79 -4.39 3.80
N PRO A 365 2.12 -4.52 3.90
CA PRO A 365 2.85 -4.20 5.12
C PRO A 365 2.87 -2.71 5.43
N ILE A 366 2.87 -1.83 4.42
CA ILE A 366 2.86 -0.37 4.64
C ILE A 366 1.47 0.06 5.10
N GLY A 367 0.39 -0.43 4.46
CA GLY A 367 -0.97 -0.16 4.91
C GLY A 367 -1.24 -0.68 6.33
N LEU A 368 -0.58 -1.76 6.75
CA LEU A 368 -0.63 -2.23 8.14
C LEU A 368 0.10 -1.29 9.10
N LEU A 369 1.27 -0.77 8.72
CA LEU A 369 2.06 0.16 9.53
C LEU A 369 1.38 1.52 9.68
N THR A 370 0.80 2.06 8.60
CA THR A 370 0.12 3.37 8.58
C THR A 370 -1.31 3.33 9.11
N GLY A 371 -1.94 2.14 9.16
CA GLY A 371 -3.31 1.94 9.56
C GLY A 371 -4.32 1.93 8.41
N ASP A 372 -3.89 2.07 7.17
CA ASP A 372 -4.77 2.01 5.99
C ASP A 372 -5.54 0.68 5.92
N SER A 373 -4.93 -0.43 6.39
CA SER A 373 -5.55 -1.75 6.49
C SER A 373 -6.78 -1.77 7.42
N VAL A 374 -6.82 -0.95 8.46
CA VAL A 374 -7.96 -0.85 9.39
C VAL A 374 -9.21 -0.37 8.64
N PHE A 375 -9.04 0.64 7.79
CA PHE A 375 -10.14 1.19 6.96
C PHE A 375 -10.52 0.25 5.83
N MET A 376 -9.54 -0.36 5.16
CA MET A 376 -9.77 -1.30 4.06
C MET A 376 -10.68 -2.46 4.49
N TYR A 377 -10.38 -3.06 5.64
CA TYR A 377 -11.15 -4.18 6.18
C TYR A 377 -12.25 -3.75 7.15
N ASN A 378 -12.42 -2.46 7.42
CA ASN A 378 -13.34 -1.94 8.42
C ASN A 378 -13.25 -2.70 9.76
N ASN A 379 -12.01 -2.87 10.27
CA ASN A 379 -11.73 -3.71 11.42
C ASN A 379 -10.59 -3.15 12.27
N VAL A 380 -10.91 -2.64 13.46
CA VAL A 380 -9.96 -2.02 14.40
C VAL A 380 -8.91 -3.00 14.95
N ASN A 381 -9.13 -4.31 14.83
CA ASN A 381 -8.18 -5.34 15.26
C ASN A 381 -7.07 -5.62 14.23
N MET A 382 -7.09 -4.98 13.06
CA MET A 382 -6.02 -5.04 12.06
C MET A 382 -4.80 -4.26 12.55
N THR A 383 -4.07 -4.83 13.50
CA THR A 383 -2.90 -4.22 14.13
C THR A 383 -1.62 -4.95 13.74
N ILE A 384 -0.48 -4.26 13.81
CA ILE A 384 0.85 -4.83 13.54
C ILE A 384 1.08 -6.07 14.42
N LYS A 385 0.79 -5.96 15.73
CA LYS A 385 0.96 -7.05 16.68
C LYS A 385 0.11 -8.28 16.31
N MET A 386 -1.15 -8.06 15.97
CA MET A 386 -2.06 -9.13 15.56
C MET A 386 -1.60 -9.80 14.28
N GLY A 387 -1.17 -9.00 13.29
CA GLY A 387 -0.63 -9.51 12.03
C GLY A 387 0.58 -10.43 12.23
N ILE A 388 1.55 -10.02 13.04
CA ILE A 388 2.73 -10.83 13.35
C ILE A 388 2.31 -12.15 14.03
N ILE A 389 1.42 -12.11 15.02
CA ILE A 389 0.96 -13.31 15.74
C ILE A 389 0.26 -14.28 14.76
N VAL A 390 -0.67 -13.78 13.96
CA VAL A 390 -1.42 -14.61 13.01
C VAL A 390 -0.49 -15.23 11.97
N MET A 391 0.44 -14.45 11.42
CA MET A 391 1.40 -14.96 10.44
C MET A 391 2.33 -16.03 11.03
N ILE A 392 2.86 -15.83 12.23
CA ILE A 392 3.73 -16.83 12.89
C ILE A 392 2.96 -18.11 13.19
N ILE A 393 1.77 -18.00 13.80
CA ILE A 393 0.94 -19.18 14.12
C ILE A 393 0.59 -19.95 12.85
N THR A 394 0.14 -19.25 11.80
CA THR A 394 -0.21 -19.87 10.52
C THR A 394 0.99 -20.57 9.90
N THR A 395 2.17 -19.96 9.93
CA THR A 395 3.42 -20.57 9.42
C THR A 395 3.75 -21.86 10.14
N VAL A 396 3.77 -21.82 11.49
CA VAL A 396 4.13 -22.98 12.31
C VAL A 396 3.12 -24.12 12.13
N VAL A 397 1.83 -23.82 12.23
CA VAL A 397 0.75 -24.80 12.09
C VAL A 397 0.79 -25.46 10.70
N SER A 398 0.89 -24.64 9.64
CA SER A 398 0.94 -25.13 8.27
C SER A 398 2.15 -26.04 8.02
N TYR A 399 3.33 -25.63 8.48
CA TYR A 399 4.54 -26.45 8.31
C TYR A 399 4.48 -27.75 9.12
N VAL A 400 4.03 -27.72 10.37
CA VAL A 400 3.89 -28.91 11.21
C VAL A 400 2.92 -29.91 10.59
N ILE A 401 1.76 -29.47 10.13
CA ILE A 401 0.79 -30.35 9.45
C ILE A 401 1.41 -30.94 8.17
N ALA A 402 2.06 -30.11 7.34
CA ALA A 402 2.74 -30.57 6.13
C ALA A 402 3.79 -31.64 6.46
N HIS A 403 4.57 -31.44 7.52
CA HIS A 403 5.59 -32.38 7.99
C HIS A 403 4.99 -33.72 8.42
N VAL A 404 3.91 -33.69 9.21
CA VAL A 404 3.23 -34.91 9.67
C VAL A 404 2.60 -35.65 8.48
N VAL A 405 1.91 -34.96 7.60
CA VAL A 405 1.29 -35.56 6.41
C VAL A 405 2.35 -36.22 5.53
N PHE A 406 3.46 -35.55 5.24
CA PHE A 406 4.50 -36.07 4.37
C PHE A 406 5.25 -37.26 5.00
N THR A 407 5.58 -37.22 6.29
CA THR A 407 6.36 -38.28 6.97
C THR A 407 5.54 -39.53 7.22
N LYS A 408 4.23 -39.39 7.50
CA LYS A 408 3.31 -40.53 7.74
C LYS A 408 2.69 -41.11 6.48
N ARG A 409 2.87 -40.46 5.33
CA ARG A 409 2.26 -40.89 4.07
C ARG A 409 2.88 -42.21 3.63
N ASP A 410 2.03 -43.23 3.47
CA ASP A 410 2.42 -44.51 2.84
C ASP A 410 2.65 -44.24 1.35
N ILE A 411 3.86 -44.54 0.92
CA ILE A 411 4.22 -44.47 -0.50
C ILE A 411 3.97 -45.87 -1.03
N LEU A 412 2.75 -46.09 -1.51
CA LEU A 412 2.40 -47.29 -2.24
C LEU A 412 3.38 -47.43 -3.42
N ILE A 413 4.18 -48.47 -3.36
CA ILE A 413 5.17 -48.87 -4.35
C ILE A 413 4.46 -49.39 -5.59
#